data_a519e71f217c38719fad5644f143626c
#
_entry.id   a519e71f217c38719fad5644f143626c
#
_cell.length_a   1.000
_cell.length_b   1.000
_cell.length_c   1.000
_cell.angle_alpha   90.00
_cell.angle_beta   90.00
_cell.angle_gamma   90.00
#
_symmetry.space_group_name_H-M   'P 1'
#
loop_
_entity.id
_entity.type
_entity.pdbx_description
1 polymer ?
#
loop_
_entity_poly.entity_id
_entity_poly.type
_entity_poly.pdbx_seq_one_letter_code
_entity_poly.pdbx_strand_id
1 'polypeptide(L)'
;MRYKIARKSLAIPFTLLLVLFVLIPILFIVFYAFTDSEGYFSLEAIASFFTSTTKLNVLLISVLIGIFNTILCLLIGFPLAYLLSNPKFNRNYVLVMLFVMPMWINFVLRTGALRDLLSIVLQALGTTTGQHPLFCTMVGMVINYLPFTIIPLYSTLLKLDKSQIEAAKDLGCNPIQTFTKSIIPQAMPGLVSASMMVFMPTISSYVISDTLSEGKIMLFGNSIYLSFSSSDWNNGSFMSLIMLIIIFIVMFATKKFQGNGEEKRGASW
;
A
#
# COMPACT_ATOMS: atom_id res chain seq x y z
N MET A 1 -31.55 30.62 25.05
CA MET A 1 -31.77 29.94 23.74
C MET A 1 -30.77 28.80 23.57
N ARG A 2 -31.20 27.51 23.67
CA ARG A 2 -30.37 26.35 23.39
C ARG A 2 -30.41 26.13 21.87
N TYR A 3 -29.38 26.53 21.14
CA TYR A 3 -29.24 26.14 19.74
C TYR A 3 -29.07 24.61 19.68
N LYS A 4 -30.13 23.92 19.26
CA LYS A 4 -29.99 22.50 18.86
C LYS A 4 -29.20 22.50 17.57
N ILE A 5 -27.86 22.38 17.67
CA ILE A 5 -27.02 22.13 16.53
C ILE A 5 -27.45 20.79 15.97
N ALA A 6 -28.15 20.80 14.85
CA ALA A 6 -28.56 19.58 14.19
C ALA A 6 -27.29 18.79 13.80
N ARG A 7 -27.28 17.46 13.99
CA ARG A 7 -26.14 16.58 13.61
C ARG A 7 -25.65 16.85 12.16
N LYS A 8 -26.56 17.29 11.29
CA LYS A 8 -26.25 17.70 9.90
C LYS A 8 -25.36 18.93 9.83
N SER A 9 -25.52 19.90 10.74
CA SER A 9 -24.69 21.13 10.74
C SER A 9 -23.24 20.86 11.15
N LEU A 10 -22.99 19.82 11.96
CA LEU A 10 -21.63 19.37 12.32
C LEU A 10 -20.89 18.71 11.14
N ALA A 11 -21.61 18.21 10.14
CA ALA A 11 -21.01 17.64 8.94
C ALA A 11 -20.53 18.71 7.94
N ILE A 12 -21.06 19.94 8.01
CA ILE A 12 -20.74 21.01 7.05
C ILE A 12 -19.23 21.32 6.99
N PRO A 13 -18.52 21.62 8.12
CA PRO A 13 -17.09 21.91 8.07
C PRO A 13 -16.27 20.74 7.54
N PHE A 14 -16.64 19.50 7.88
CA PHE A 14 -15.99 18.31 7.36
C PHE A 14 -16.20 18.13 5.84
N THR A 15 -17.44 18.32 5.36
CA THR A 15 -17.75 18.27 3.93
C THR A 15 -17.04 19.36 3.15
N LEU A 16 -16.99 20.57 3.70
CA LEU A 16 -16.28 21.70 3.08
C LEU A 16 -14.79 21.42 2.96
N LEU A 17 -14.17 20.85 4.00
CA LEU A 17 -12.77 20.44 3.99
C LEU A 17 -12.51 19.36 2.93
N LEU A 18 -13.39 18.34 2.84
CA LEU A 18 -13.30 17.29 1.82
C LEU A 18 -13.41 17.88 0.40
N VAL A 19 -14.38 18.75 0.16
CA VAL A 19 -14.54 19.38 -1.16
C VAL A 19 -13.31 20.19 -1.52
N LEU A 20 -12.83 21.04 -0.61
CA LEU A 20 -11.75 21.98 -0.88
C LEU A 20 -10.39 21.29 -1.03
N PHE A 21 -10.08 20.29 -0.21
CA PHE A 21 -8.75 19.65 -0.20
C PHE A 21 -8.67 18.32 -0.94
N VAL A 22 -9.78 17.70 -1.27
CA VAL A 22 -9.80 16.43 -2.00
C VAL A 22 -10.43 16.61 -3.37
N LEU A 23 -11.66 17.12 -3.44
CA LEU A 23 -12.39 17.17 -4.71
C LEU A 23 -11.76 18.20 -5.68
N ILE A 24 -11.43 19.38 -5.22
CA ILE A 24 -10.86 20.43 -6.07
C ILE A 24 -9.52 20.01 -6.66
N PRO A 25 -8.51 19.49 -5.90
CA PRO A 25 -7.27 19.01 -6.50
C PRO A 25 -7.48 17.88 -7.53
N ILE A 26 -8.41 16.95 -7.28
CA ILE A 26 -8.73 15.89 -8.24
C ILE A 26 -9.32 16.50 -9.54
N LEU A 27 -10.20 17.51 -9.41
CA LEU A 27 -10.73 18.20 -10.58
C LEU A 27 -9.64 18.94 -11.37
N PHE A 28 -8.65 19.51 -10.71
CA PHE A 28 -7.48 20.10 -11.40
C PHE A 28 -6.66 19.04 -12.14
N ILE A 29 -6.42 17.88 -11.52
CA ILE A 29 -5.74 16.76 -12.20
C ILE A 29 -6.53 16.34 -13.44
N VAL A 30 -7.84 16.19 -13.35
CA VAL A 30 -8.68 15.87 -14.50
C VAL A 30 -8.62 16.98 -15.55
N PHE A 31 -8.70 18.24 -15.14
CA PHE A 31 -8.62 19.38 -16.05
C PHE A 31 -7.30 19.40 -16.84
N TYR A 32 -6.16 19.35 -16.14
CA TYR A 32 -4.85 19.33 -16.78
C TYR A 32 -4.58 18.06 -17.64
N ALA A 33 -5.16 16.93 -17.28
CA ALA A 33 -5.02 15.69 -18.05
C ALA A 33 -5.66 15.78 -19.46
N PHE A 34 -6.65 16.67 -19.64
CA PHE A 34 -7.40 16.85 -20.88
C PHE A 34 -7.21 18.23 -21.52
N THR A 35 -6.20 19.00 -21.09
CA THR A 35 -5.86 20.29 -21.67
C THR A 35 -4.41 20.30 -22.15
N ASP A 36 -4.08 21.25 -23.04
CA ASP A 36 -2.70 21.56 -23.44
C ASP A 36 -2.11 22.68 -22.55
N SER A 37 -0.88 23.10 -22.87
CA SER A 37 -0.19 24.18 -22.17
C SER A 37 -0.87 25.55 -22.29
N GLU A 38 -1.76 25.74 -23.27
CA GLU A 38 -2.52 26.98 -23.49
C GLU A 38 -3.91 26.92 -22.84
N GLY A 39 -4.29 25.77 -22.25
CA GLY A 39 -5.58 25.58 -21.57
C GLY A 39 -6.72 25.15 -22.49
N TYR A 40 -6.46 24.84 -23.75
CA TYR A 40 -7.44 24.30 -24.67
C TYR A 40 -7.59 22.79 -24.49
N PHE A 41 -8.77 22.26 -24.81
CA PHE A 41 -9.01 20.81 -24.75
C PHE A 41 -8.08 20.08 -25.73
N SER A 42 -7.27 19.15 -25.20
CA SER A 42 -6.31 18.37 -25.97
C SER A 42 -6.25 16.94 -25.45
N LEU A 43 -6.05 16.00 -26.36
CA LEU A 43 -5.79 14.59 -26.06
C LEU A 43 -4.31 14.23 -26.26
N GLU A 44 -3.43 15.23 -26.37
CA GLU A 44 -2.01 15.04 -26.63
C GLU A 44 -1.31 14.27 -25.51
N ALA A 45 -1.61 14.57 -24.24
CA ALA A 45 -1.07 13.86 -23.09
C ALA A 45 -1.45 12.36 -23.13
N ILE A 46 -2.69 12.06 -23.53
CA ILE A 46 -3.17 10.70 -23.73
C ILE A 46 -2.41 10.01 -24.85
N ALA A 47 -2.34 10.64 -26.02
CA ALA A 47 -1.63 10.09 -27.16
C ALA A 47 -0.14 9.87 -26.85
N SER A 48 0.52 10.85 -26.23
CA SER A 48 1.93 10.75 -25.84
C SER A 48 2.19 9.62 -24.84
N PHE A 49 1.26 9.35 -23.94
CA PHE A 49 1.39 8.25 -22.99
C PHE A 49 1.31 6.89 -23.68
N PHE A 50 0.30 6.65 -24.51
CA PHE A 50 0.09 5.36 -25.16
C PHE A 50 1.08 5.09 -26.30
N THR A 51 1.64 6.11 -26.92
CA THR A 51 2.69 5.96 -27.95
C THR A 51 4.08 5.77 -27.34
N SER A 52 4.30 6.19 -26.09
CA SER A 52 5.59 6.07 -25.41
C SER A 52 5.76 4.68 -24.79
N THR A 53 6.55 3.83 -25.45
CA THR A 53 6.94 2.52 -24.91
C THR A 53 7.60 2.64 -23.52
N THR A 54 8.36 3.70 -23.28
CA THR A 54 9.01 3.93 -21.98
C THR A 54 7.99 4.13 -20.87
N LYS A 55 6.99 5.00 -21.06
CA LYS A 55 5.95 5.27 -20.05
C LYS A 55 5.14 3.99 -19.73
N LEU A 56 4.79 3.22 -20.77
CA LEU A 56 4.07 1.95 -20.60
C LEU A 56 4.91 0.90 -19.86
N ASN A 57 6.19 0.77 -20.19
CA ASN A 57 7.09 -0.16 -19.49
C ASN A 57 7.27 0.24 -18.02
N VAL A 58 7.43 1.52 -17.71
CA VAL A 58 7.52 2.02 -16.33
C VAL A 58 6.26 1.71 -15.56
N LEU A 59 5.08 1.87 -16.16
CA LEU A 59 3.81 1.50 -15.52
C LEU A 59 3.75 0.00 -15.22
N LEU A 60 4.07 -0.84 -16.22
CA LEU A 60 4.04 -2.30 -16.09
C LEU A 60 5.02 -2.78 -15.02
N ILE A 61 6.25 -2.30 -15.04
CA ILE A 61 7.28 -2.63 -14.03
C ILE A 61 6.81 -2.22 -12.63
N SER A 62 6.20 -1.03 -12.50
CA SER A 62 5.69 -0.56 -11.21
C SER A 62 4.58 -1.43 -10.65
N VAL A 63 3.65 -1.87 -11.51
CA VAL A 63 2.59 -2.80 -11.11
C VAL A 63 3.17 -4.14 -10.70
N LEU A 64 4.12 -4.69 -11.46
CA LEU A 64 4.78 -5.96 -11.14
C LEU A 64 5.56 -5.88 -9.82
N ILE A 65 6.33 -4.82 -9.61
CA ILE A 65 7.04 -4.57 -8.35
C ILE A 65 6.03 -4.41 -7.20
N GLY A 66 4.93 -3.69 -7.43
CA GLY A 66 3.85 -3.52 -6.43
C GLY A 66 3.25 -4.86 -6.00
N ILE A 67 2.92 -5.73 -6.96
CA ILE A 67 2.39 -7.07 -6.69
C ILE A 67 3.42 -7.91 -5.95
N PHE A 68 4.65 -7.95 -6.45
CA PHE A 68 5.72 -8.77 -5.86
C PHE A 68 6.06 -8.33 -4.44
N ASN A 69 6.19 -7.01 -4.20
CA ASN A 69 6.40 -6.47 -2.86
C ASN A 69 5.25 -6.80 -1.90
N THR A 70 4.00 -6.70 -2.38
CA THR A 70 2.83 -7.06 -1.59
C THR A 70 2.85 -8.53 -1.19
N ILE A 71 3.17 -9.43 -2.12
CA ILE A 71 3.29 -10.87 -1.83
C ILE A 71 4.39 -11.11 -0.80
N LEU A 72 5.58 -10.50 -0.94
CA LEU A 72 6.67 -10.64 0.02
C LEU A 72 6.27 -10.13 1.41
N CYS A 73 5.65 -8.96 1.47
CA CYS A 73 5.17 -8.39 2.73
C CYS A 73 4.12 -9.28 3.40
N LEU A 74 3.21 -9.89 2.64
CA LEU A 74 2.22 -10.83 3.17
C LEU A 74 2.86 -12.13 3.65
N LEU A 75 3.80 -12.69 2.89
CA LEU A 75 4.50 -13.93 3.25
C LEU A 75 5.30 -13.78 4.55
N ILE A 76 5.91 -12.63 4.78
CA ILE A 76 6.67 -12.33 6.01
C ILE A 76 5.71 -11.84 7.12
N GLY A 77 4.81 -10.93 6.78
CA GLY A 77 3.93 -10.25 7.74
C GLY A 77 2.86 -11.17 8.34
N PHE A 78 2.33 -12.13 7.57
CA PHE A 78 1.29 -13.03 8.08
C PHE A 78 1.80 -13.94 9.21
N PRO A 79 2.92 -14.68 9.04
CA PRO A 79 3.48 -15.49 10.14
C PRO A 79 3.84 -14.64 11.37
N LEU A 80 4.43 -13.46 11.13
CA LEU A 80 4.75 -12.52 12.23
C LEU A 80 3.49 -12.06 12.97
N ALA A 81 2.47 -11.60 12.25
CA ALA A 81 1.21 -11.17 12.84
C ALA A 81 0.52 -12.32 13.59
N TYR A 82 0.59 -13.54 13.06
CA TYR A 82 0.04 -14.73 13.71
C TYR A 82 0.77 -15.06 15.02
N LEU A 83 2.09 -15.00 15.05
CA LEU A 83 2.86 -15.17 16.29
C LEU A 83 2.54 -14.07 17.31
N LEU A 84 2.47 -12.80 16.85
CA LEU A 84 2.16 -11.66 17.71
C LEU A 84 0.72 -11.68 18.25
N SER A 85 -0.22 -12.30 17.55
CA SER A 85 -1.61 -12.45 18.01
C SER A 85 -1.78 -13.50 19.13
N ASN A 86 -0.74 -14.34 19.35
CA ASN A 86 -0.78 -15.36 20.39
C ASN A 86 -0.42 -14.73 21.77
N PRO A 87 -1.32 -14.78 22.79
CA PRO A 87 -1.06 -14.21 24.11
C PRO A 87 0.16 -14.80 24.83
N LYS A 88 0.60 -16.00 24.45
CA LYS A 88 1.78 -16.64 25.04
C LYS A 88 3.07 -15.89 24.65
N PHE A 89 3.13 -15.32 23.44
CA PHE A 89 4.30 -14.60 22.92
C PHE A 89 4.20 -13.09 23.17
N ASN A 90 3.00 -12.51 23.10
CA ASN A 90 2.79 -11.08 23.17
C ASN A 90 1.74 -10.72 24.24
N ARG A 91 2.07 -10.97 25.50
CA ARG A 91 1.16 -10.75 26.63
C ARG A 91 0.76 -9.28 26.80
N ASN A 92 1.65 -8.33 26.53
CA ASN A 92 1.48 -6.90 26.82
C ASN A 92 1.48 -6.01 25.57
N TYR A 93 1.25 -6.56 24.38
CA TYR A 93 1.26 -5.82 23.10
C TYR A 93 2.59 -5.09 22.76
N VAL A 94 3.63 -5.26 23.59
CA VAL A 94 4.92 -4.56 23.46
C VAL A 94 5.61 -4.92 22.14
N LEU A 95 5.56 -6.20 21.75
CA LEU A 95 6.21 -6.65 20.52
C LEU A 95 5.56 -6.02 19.26
N VAL A 96 4.23 -5.87 19.25
CA VAL A 96 3.55 -5.17 18.13
C VAL A 96 3.98 -3.70 18.09
N MET A 97 4.07 -3.04 19.25
CA MET A 97 4.52 -1.66 19.29
C MET A 97 5.96 -1.51 18.79
N LEU A 98 6.87 -2.46 19.10
CA LEU A 98 8.23 -2.46 18.55
C LEU A 98 8.28 -2.52 17.02
N PHE A 99 7.38 -3.30 16.39
CA PHE A 99 7.27 -3.35 14.93
C PHE A 99 6.68 -2.07 14.32
N VAL A 100 5.83 -1.38 15.05
CA VAL A 100 5.17 -0.14 14.60
C VAL A 100 6.04 1.09 14.89
N MET A 101 6.87 1.07 15.93
CA MET A 101 7.71 2.21 16.35
C MET A 101 8.56 2.82 15.21
N PRO A 102 9.17 2.06 14.29
CA PRO A 102 9.90 2.63 13.17
C PRO A 102 9.07 3.54 12.25
N MET A 103 7.74 3.42 12.27
CA MET A 103 6.86 4.29 11.47
C MET A 103 6.84 5.74 11.96
N TRP A 104 7.23 6.00 13.21
CA TRP A 104 7.30 7.35 13.78
C TRP A 104 8.54 8.12 13.33
N ILE A 105 9.54 7.41 12.82
CA ILE A 105 10.73 8.04 12.23
C ILE A 105 10.37 8.58 10.84
N ASN A 106 10.89 9.75 10.51
CA ASN A 106 10.70 10.33 9.18
C ASN A 106 11.09 9.33 8.09
N PHE A 107 10.17 9.14 7.15
CA PHE A 107 10.28 8.14 6.09
C PHE A 107 11.55 8.29 5.22
N VAL A 108 11.91 9.53 4.87
CA VAL A 108 13.09 9.82 4.04
C VAL A 108 14.38 9.48 4.79
N LEU A 109 14.49 9.90 6.06
CA LEU A 109 15.65 9.60 6.90
C LEU A 109 15.83 8.10 7.12
N ARG A 110 14.73 7.38 7.35
CA ARG A 110 14.75 5.93 7.51
C ARG A 110 15.22 5.23 6.23
N THR A 111 14.75 5.68 5.08
CA THR A 111 15.16 5.13 3.79
C THR A 111 16.64 5.41 3.51
N GLY A 112 17.13 6.61 3.83
CA GLY A 112 18.55 6.96 3.73
C GLY A 112 19.43 6.11 4.63
N ALA A 113 19.06 5.96 5.91
CA ALA A 113 19.80 5.11 6.85
C ALA A 113 19.84 3.62 6.40
N LEU A 114 18.73 3.14 5.81
CA LEU A 114 18.69 1.80 5.25
C LEU A 114 19.61 1.64 4.03
N ARG A 115 19.69 2.66 3.16
CA ARG A 115 20.64 2.68 2.06
C ARG A 115 22.07 2.56 2.56
N ASP A 116 22.44 3.36 3.57
CA ASP A 116 23.80 3.35 4.14
C ASP A 116 24.12 1.98 4.77
N LEU A 117 23.16 1.40 5.49
CA LEU A 117 23.30 0.05 6.05
C LEU A 117 23.52 -1.00 4.94
N LEU A 118 22.70 -0.97 3.88
CA LEU A 118 22.83 -1.88 2.75
C LEU A 118 24.16 -1.68 2.03
N SER A 119 24.64 -0.44 1.89
CA SER A 119 25.94 -0.16 1.28
C SER A 119 27.10 -0.77 2.05
N ILE A 120 27.09 -0.68 3.38
CA ILE A 120 28.09 -1.29 4.27
C ILE A 120 28.07 -2.82 4.12
N VAL A 121 26.89 -3.43 4.17
CA VAL A 121 26.74 -4.89 4.06
C VAL A 121 27.21 -5.39 2.70
N LEU A 122 26.79 -4.73 1.61
CA LEU A 122 27.16 -5.13 0.25
C LEU A 122 28.64 -4.91 -0.04
N GLN A 123 29.26 -3.83 0.48
CA GLN A 123 30.70 -3.62 0.38
C GLN A 123 31.49 -4.71 1.11
N ALA A 124 31.03 -5.15 2.28
CA ALA A 124 31.64 -6.28 2.99
C ALA A 124 31.55 -7.61 2.20
N LEU A 125 30.54 -7.73 1.31
CA LEU A 125 30.37 -8.87 0.39
C LEU A 125 31.09 -8.68 -0.95
N GLY A 126 31.84 -7.57 -1.14
CA GLY A 126 32.57 -7.23 -2.36
C GLY A 126 31.68 -6.72 -3.51
N THR A 127 30.48 -6.23 -3.21
CA THR A 127 29.51 -5.69 -4.18
C THR A 127 29.07 -4.29 -3.78
N THR A 128 28.28 -3.62 -4.64
CA THR A 128 27.75 -2.28 -4.35
C THR A 128 26.23 -2.24 -4.53
N THR A 129 25.57 -1.27 -3.89
CA THR A 129 24.13 -1.02 -4.04
C THR A 129 23.75 -0.83 -5.50
N GLY A 130 24.58 -0.11 -6.26
CA GLY A 130 24.39 0.15 -7.67
C GLY A 130 24.50 -1.08 -8.59
N GLN A 131 25.12 -2.18 -8.14
CA GLN A 131 25.16 -3.45 -8.89
C GLN A 131 23.88 -4.28 -8.71
N HIS A 132 23.18 -4.09 -7.58
CA HIS A 132 21.96 -4.82 -7.25
C HIS A 132 20.76 -3.87 -6.96
N PRO A 133 20.40 -2.97 -7.88
CA PRO A 133 19.42 -1.92 -7.62
C PRO A 133 18.03 -2.49 -7.30
N LEU A 134 17.60 -3.55 -8.00
CA LEU A 134 16.30 -4.19 -7.76
C LEU A 134 16.24 -4.82 -6.36
N PHE A 135 17.29 -5.54 -5.96
CA PHE A 135 17.38 -6.17 -4.65
C PHE A 135 17.29 -5.11 -3.53
N CYS A 136 18.12 -4.06 -3.62
CA CYS A 136 18.13 -2.99 -2.62
C CYS A 136 16.76 -2.29 -2.51
N THR A 137 16.14 -1.99 -3.66
CA THR A 137 14.81 -1.40 -3.70
C THR A 137 13.76 -2.31 -3.07
N MET A 138 13.76 -3.60 -3.39
CA MET A 138 12.81 -4.57 -2.84
C MET A 138 12.98 -4.75 -1.32
N VAL A 139 14.22 -4.89 -0.84
CA VAL A 139 14.50 -4.95 0.60
C VAL A 139 14.00 -3.69 1.31
N GLY A 140 14.27 -2.53 0.72
CA GLY A 140 13.80 -1.26 1.26
C GLY A 140 12.28 -1.15 1.29
N MET A 141 11.59 -1.58 0.24
CA MET A 141 10.13 -1.58 0.19
C MET A 141 9.54 -2.52 1.23
N VAL A 142 10.05 -3.75 1.33
CA VAL A 142 9.58 -4.72 2.34
C VAL A 142 9.76 -4.15 3.74
N ILE A 143 10.94 -3.66 4.11
CA ILE A 143 11.20 -3.12 5.45
C ILE A 143 10.32 -1.90 5.76
N ASN A 144 10.12 -1.02 4.79
CA ASN A 144 9.30 0.17 4.97
C ASN A 144 7.80 -0.14 5.07
N TYR A 145 7.31 -1.15 4.34
CA TYR A 145 5.87 -1.45 4.28
C TYR A 145 5.43 -2.63 5.16
N LEU A 146 6.36 -3.40 5.73
CA LEU A 146 6.05 -4.52 6.63
C LEU A 146 5.15 -4.12 7.83
N PRO A 147 5.34 -2.98 8.52
CA PRO A 147 4.44 -2.57 9.59
C PRO A 147 3.00 -2.36 9.13
N PHE A 148 2.80 -1.83 7.91
CA PHE A 148 1.47 -1.66 7.31
C PHE A 148 0.78 -3.00 7.01
N THR A 149 1.56 -4.07 6.84
CA THR A 149 1.04 -5.44 6.70
C THR A 149 0.64 -6.03 8.04
N ILE A 150 1.49 -5.83 9.05
CA ILE A 150 1.30 -6.44 10.37
C ILE A 150 0.06 -5.91 11.08
N ILE A 151 -0.18 -4.59 11.04
CA ILE A 151 -1.28 -3.94 11.80
C ILE A 151 -2.66 -4.51 11.44
N PRO A 152 -3.12 -4.52 10.16
CA PRO A 152 -4.44 -5.05 9.82
C PRO A 152 -4.54 -6.56 10.00
N LEU A 153 -3.46 -7.30 9.73
CA LEU A 153 -3.42 -8.74 9.96
C LEU A 153 -3.53 -9.06 11.44
N TYR A 154 -2.73 -8.42 12.28
CA TYR A 154 -2.78 -8.60 13.73
C TYR A 154 -4.17 -8.30 14.31
N SER A 155 -4.78 -7.19 13.92
CA SER A 155 -6.12 -6.81 14.39
C SER A 155 -7.21 -7.82 13.98
N THR A 156 -7.05 -8.46 12.83
CA THR A 156 -7.96 -9.48 12.33
C THR A 156 -7.71 -10.82 13.02
N LEU A 157 -6.43 -11.21 13.18
CA LEU A 157 -6.04 -12.46 13.83
C LEU A 157 -6.41 -12.52 15.31
N LEU A 158 -6.45 -11.38 16.01
CA LEU A 158 -6.98 -11.29 17.37
C LEU A 158 -8.48 -11.64 17.50
N LYS A 159 -9.23 -11.47 16.41
CA LYS A 159 -10.68 -11.69 16.34
C LYS A 159 -11.06 -13.07 15.78
N LEU A 160 -10.08 -13.94 15.54
CA LEU A 160 -10.34 -15.30 15.04
C LEU A 160 -11.22 -16.09 16.01
N ASP A 161 -12.17 -16.81 15.44
CA ASP A 161 -13.00 -17.75 16.21
C ASP A 161 -12.20 -19.03 16.50
N LYS A 162 -11.81 -19.16 17.78
CA LYS A 162 -11.02 -20.32 18.24
C LYS A 162 -11.81 -21.61 18.16
N SER A 163 -13.14 -21.55 18.34
CA SER A 163 -13.98 -22.76 18.27
C SER A 163 -13.94 -23.42 16.89
N GLN A 164 -13.89 -22.61 15.82
CA GLN A 164 -13.73 -23.14 14.45
C GLN A 164 -12.35 -23.77 14.23
N ILE A 165 -11.31 -23.23 14.87
CA ILE A 165 -9.95 -23.78 14.78
C ILE A 165 -9.87 -25.11 15.54
N GLU A 166 -10.51 -25.18 16.71
CA GLU A 166 -10.59 -26.41 17.52
C GLU A 166 -11.41 -27.48 16.81
N ALA A 167 -12.59 -27.13 16.28
CA ALA A 167 -13.42 -28.05 15.49
C ALA A 167 -12.67 -28.64 14.27
N ALA A 168 -11.87 -27.82 13.59
CA ALA A 168 -11.05 -28.31 12.47
C ALA A 168 -10.02 -29.37 12.92
N LYS A 169 -9.43 -29.19 14.12
CA LYS A 169 -8.49 -30.16 14.69
C LYS A 169 -9.20 -31.45 15.13
N ASP A 170 -10.38 -31.34 15.74
CA ASP A 170 -11.19 -32.47 16.18
C ASP A 170 -11.66 -33.32 15.00
N LEU A 171 -11.86 -32.70 13.83
CA LEU A 171 -12.11 -33.37 12.55
C LEU A 171 -10.86 -33.98 11.91
N GLY A 172 -9.72 -34.01 12.59
CA GLY A 172 -8.48 -34.63 12.13
C GLY A 172 -7.63 -33.81 11.19
N CYS A 173 -7.87 -32.47 11.08
CA CYS A 173 -7.02 -31.60 10.27
C CYS A 173 -5.61 -31.51 10.87
N ASN A 174 -4.60 -31.73 10.05
CA ASN A 174 -3.22 -31.46 10.44
C ASN A 174 -2.97 -29.92 10.56
N PRO A 175 -1.84 -29.48 11.18
CA PRO A 175 -1.57 -28.05 11.38
C PRO A 175 -1.63 -27.22 10.09
N ILE A 176 -1.14 -27.74 8.96
CA ILE A 176 -1.15 -27.04 7.66
C ILE A 176 -2.59 -26.94 7.13
N GLN A 177 -3.38 -27.99 7.28
CA GLN A 177 -4.81 -27.98 6.88
C GLN A 177 -5.63 -27.05 7.75
N THR A 178 -5.38 -27.02 9.06
CA THR A 178 -6.03 -26.06 9.98
C THR A 178 -5.69 -24.64 9.59
N PHE A 179 -4.42 -24.38 9.28
CA PHE A 179 -3.96 -23.06 8.84
C PHE A 179 -4.62 -22.63 7.53
N THR A 180 -4.61 -23.49 6.50
CA THR A 180 -5.13 -23.14 5.18
C THR A 180 -6.65 -23.15 5.09
N LYS A 181 -7.33 -24.08 5.78
CA LYS A 181 -8.79 -24.25 5.69
C LYS A 181 -9.59 -23.50 6.75
N SER A 182 -8.98 -23.16 7.89
CA SER A 182 -9.68 -22.46 8.98
C SER A 182 -9.13 -21.04 9.22
N ILE A 183 -7.80 -20.87 9.40
CA ILE A 183 -7.20 -19.58 9.76
C ILE A 183 -7.17 -18.62 8.58
N ILE A 184 -6.65 -19.01 7.42
CA ILE A 184 -6.57 -18.12 6.23
C ILE A 184 -7.95 -17.62 5.81
N PRO A 185 -9.00 -18.43 5.67
CA PRO A 185 -10.33 -17.93 5.29
C PRO A 185 -10.91 -16.91 6.27
N GLN A 186 -10.70 -17.11 7.58
CA GLN A 186 -11.14 -16.15 8.59
C GLN A 186 -10.30 -14.86 8.56
N ALA A 187 -9.03 -14.95 8.19
CA ALA A 187 -8.10 -13.82 8.08
C ALA A 187 -8.22 -13.05 6.76
N MET A 188 -9.05 -13.50 5.80
CA MET A 188 -9.18 -12.84 4.48
C MET A 188 -9.45 -11.34 4.55
N PRO A 189 -10.32 -10.80 5.42
CA PRO A 189 -10.51 -9.35 5.50
C PRO A 189 -9.22 -8.61 5.87
N GLY A 190 -8.41 -9.18 6.77
CA GLY A 190 -7.10 -8.63 7.15
C GLY A 190 -6.07 -8.73 6.03
N LEU A 191 -6.05 -9.86 5.30
CA LEU A 191 -5.17 -10.06 4.14
C LEU A 191 -5.46 -9.05 3.03
N VAL A 192 -6.73 -8.82 2.72
CA VAL A 192 -7.15 -7.82 1.72
C VAL A 192 -6.75 -6.42 2.16
N SER A 193 -7.02 -6.05 3.42
CA SER A 193 -6.66 -4.74 3.95
C SER A 193 -5.14 -4.51 3.94
N ALA A 194 -4.36 -5.51 4.35
CA ALA A 194 -2.90 -5.48 4.31
C ALA A 194 -2.37 -5.34 2.88
N SER A 195 -2.95 -6.10 1.93
CA SER A 195 -2.58 -6.01 0.51
C SER A 195 -2.75 -4.60 -0.04
N MET A 196 -3.89 -3.95 0.25
CA MET A 196 -4.13 -2.57 -0.18
C MET A 196 -3.17 -1.58 0.47
N MET A 197 -2.92 -1.72 1.79
CA MET A 197 -2.02 -0.83 2.52
C MET A 197 -0.57 -0.93 2.07
N VAL A 198 -0.16 -2.00 1.40
CA VAL A 198 1.18 -2.16 0.83
C VAL A 198 1.20 -1.81 -0.65
N PHE A 199 0.26 -2.31 -1.44
CA PHE A 199 0.26 -2.17 -2.89
C PHE A 199 0.15 -0.71 -3.34
N MET A 200 -0.80 0.05 -2.77
CA MET A 200 -1.03 1.44 -3.17
C MET A 200 0.21 2.33 -2.97
N PRO A 201 0.83 2.39 -1.78
CA PRO A 201 2.02 3.21 -1.59
C PRO A 201 3.25 2.66 -2.33
N THR A 202 3.32 1.35 -2.62
CA THR A 202 4.44 0.80 -3.40
C THR A 202 4.45 1.33 -4.82
N ILE A 203 3.31 1.35 -5.52
CA ILE A 203 3.23 1.87 -6.90
C ILE A 203 3.52 3.37 -6.96
N SER A 204 3.04 4.12 -5.96
CA SER A 204 3.24 5.57 -5.87
C SER A 204 4.59 5.99 -5.29
N SER A 205 5.38 5.03 -4.80
CA SER A 205 6.67 5.32 -4.19
C SER A 205 7.66 5.87 -5.22
N TYR A 206 8.29 6.99 -4.89
CA TYR A 206 9.43 7.51 -5.63
C TYR A 206 10.69 7.58 -4.78
N VAL A 207 10.57 7.91 -3.48
CA VAL A 207 11.70 8.08 -2.58
C VAL A 207 12.49 6.79 -2.38
N ILE A 208 11.79 5.64 -2.19
CA ILE A 208 12.47 4.36 -1.94
C ILE A 208 13.24 3.92 -3.19
N SER A 209 12.57 3.93 -4.34
CA SER A 209 13.22 3.51 -5.59
C SER A 209 14.38 4.41 -5.96
N ASP A 210 14.21 5.72 -5.89
CA ASP A 210 15.27 6.69 -6.22
C ASP A 210 16.48 6.54 -5.29
N THR A 211 16.24 6.51 -3.97
CA THR A 211 17.32 6.46 -2.97
C THR A 211 18.07 5.13 -2.99
N LEU A 212 17.36 3.98 -3.06
CA LEU A 212 17.98 2.67 -2.91
C LEU A 212 18.48 2.05 -4.22
N SER A 213 17.93 2.48 -5.36
CA SER A 213 18.45 2.06 -6.65
C SER A 213 19.50 3.01 -7.22
N GLU A 214 19.81 4.11 -6.54
CA GLU A 214 20.66 5.19 -7.07
C GLU A 214 20.13 5.73 -8.40
N GLY A 215 18.81 5.91 -8.49
CA GLY A 215 18.12 6.40 -9.69
C GLY A 215 18.02 5.40 -10.85
N LYS A 216 18.50 4.16 -10.69
CA LYS A 216 18.50 3.14 -11.79
C LYS A 216 17.14 2.49 -12.03
N ILE A 217 16.27 2.49 -11.03
CA ILE A 217 14.91 1.96 -11.15
C ILE A 217 13.92 3.11 -11.10
N MET A 218 13.29 3.35 -12.23
CA MET A 218 12.24 4.34 -12.37
C MET A 218 10.88 3.68 -12.18
N LEU A 219 10.17 4.08 -11.14
CA LEU A 219 8.78 3.67 -10.90
C LEU A 219 7.82 4.73 -11.42
N PHE A 220 6.55 4.35 -11.51
CA PHE A 220 5.51 5.24 -12.04
C PHE A 220 5.36 6.52 -11.20
N GLY A 221 5.51 6.41 -9.86
CA GLY A 221 5.59 7.56 -8.96
C GLY A 221 6.75 8.51 -9.27
N ASN A 222 7.94 7.98 -9.66
CA ASN A 222 9.07 8.80 -10.08
C ASN A 222 8.74 9.57 -11.37
N SER A 223 8.11 8.91 -12.35
CA SER A 223 7.72 9.56 -13.62
C SER A 223 6.73 10.69 -13.39
N ILE A 224 5.74 10.49 -12.51
CA ILE A 224 4.79 11.53 -12.13
C ILE A 224 5.52 12.70 -11.46
N TYR A 225 6.38 12.40 -10.48
CA TYR A 225 7.17 13.42 -9.78
C TYR A 225 8.05 14.23 -10.73
N LEU A 226 8.75 13.57 -11.66
CA LEU A 226 9.60 14.23 -12.66
C LEU A 226 8.79 15.12 -13.62
N SER A 227 7.62 14.66 -14.09
CA SER A 227 6.75 15.46 -14.94
C SER A 227 6.33 16.76 -14.25
N PHE A 228 5.88 16.70 -13.00
CA PHE A 228 5.54 17.92 -12.25
C PHE A 228 6.75 18.80 -11.93
N SER A 229 7.91 18.20 -11.64
CA SER A 229 9.16 18.93 -11.36
C SER A 229 9.70 19.66 -12.61
N SER A 230 9.44 19.13 -13.80
CA SER A 230 9.78 19.76 -15.09
C SER A 230 8.67 20.70 -15.61
N SER A 231 7.65 20.99 -14.80
CA SER A 231 6.49 21.81 -15.18
C SER A 231 5.64 21.24 -16.33
N ASP A 232 5.76 19.94 -16.59
CA ASP A 232 4.91 19.23 -17.56
C ASP A 232 3.62 18.74 -16.86
N TRP A 233 2.74 19.73 -16.58
CA TRP A 233 1.52 19.52 -15.81
C TRP A 233 0.54 18.57 -16.49
N ASN A 234 0.46 18.61 -17.82
CA ASN A 234 -0.48 17.82 -18.62
C ASN A 234 -0.13 16.34 -18.58
N ASN A 235 1.11 15.96 -18.88
CA ASN A 235 1.56 14.58 -18.78
C ASN A 235 1.56 14.08 -17.33
N GLY A 236 2.03 14.87 -16.36
CA GLY A 236 2.02 14.52 -14.95
C GLY A 236 0.60 14.24 -14.43
N SER A 237 -0.37 15.09 -14.81
CA SER A 237 -1.77 14.93 -14.43
C SER A 237 -2.40 13.70 -15.08
N PHE A 238 -2.12 13.43 -16.37
CA PHE A 238 -2.66 12.26 -17.04
C PHE A 238 -2.10 10.96 -16.42
N MET A 239 -0.81 10.90 -16.12
CA MET A 239 -0.21 9.76 -15.42
C MET A 239 -0.80 9.58 -14.01
N SER A 240 -1.04 10.68 -13.27
CA SER A 240 -1.69 10.64 -11.97
C SER A 240 -3.12 10.09 -12.06
N LEU A 241 -3.85 10.45 -13.11
CA LEU A 241 -5.20 9.94 -13.38
C LEU A 241 -5.19 8.44 -13.68
N ILE A 242 -4.23 7.95 -14.48
CA ILE A 242 -4.06 6.50 -14.70
C ILE A 242 -3.80 5.78 -13.38
N MET A 243 -2.92 6.31 -12.54
CA MET A 243 -2.61 5.73 -11.26
C MET A 243 -3.85 5.67 -10.35
N LEU A 244 -4.65 6.73 -10.34
CA LEU A 244 -5.92 6.78 -9.60
C LEU A 244 -6.90 5.72 -10.10
N ILE A 245 -7.01 5.54 -11.41
CA ILE A 245 -7.86 4.49 -12.01
C ILE A 245 -7.39 3.09 -11.58
N ILE A 246 -6.08 2.82 -11.62
CA ILE A 246 -5.53 1.53 -11.17
C ILE A 246 -5.87 1.28 -9.70
N ILE A 247 -5.70 2.28 -8.83
CA ILE A 247 -6.05 2.18 -7.41
C ILE A 247 -7.55 1.86 -7.25
N PHE A 248 -8.43 2.53 -7.98
CA PHE A 248 -9.86 2.22 -7.95
C PHE A 248 -10.18 0.81 -8.43
N ILE A 249 -9.57 0.35 -9.52
CA ILE A 249 -9.76 -1.02 -10.03
C ILE A 249 -9.36 -2.03 -8.95
N VAL A 250 -8.20 -1.87 -8.34
CA VAL A 250 -7.74 -2.77 -7.27
C VAL A 250 -8.65 -2.71 -6.06
N MET A 251 -9.08 -1.52 -5.65
CA MET A 251 -10.01 -1.34 -4.53
C MET A 251 -11.36 -2.03 -4.79
N PHE A 252 -11.93 -1.90 -5.99
CA PHE A 252 -13.19 -2.58 -6.33
C PHE A 252 -13.03 -4.09 -6.46
N ALA A 253 -11.92 -4.55 -7.06
CA ALA A 253 -11.62 -5.98 -7.17
C ALA A 253 -11.50 -6.65 -5.80
N THR A 254 -10.87 -5.97 -4.84
CA THR A 254 -10.65 -6.50 -3.49
C THR A 254 -11.86 -6.36 -2.58
N LYS A 255 -12.79 -5.42 -2.83
CA LYS A 255 -14.02 -5.24 -2.05
C LYS A 255 -14.86 -6.51 -1.99
N LYS A 256 -14.91 -7.28 -3.08
CA LYS A 256 -15.64 -8.55 -3.13
C LYS A 256 -15.16 -9.57 -2.10
N PHE A 257 -13.86 -9.54 -1.74
CA PHE A 257 -13.28 -10.42 -0.73
C PHE A 257 -13.47 -9.92 0.70
N GLN A 258 -13.73 -8.62 0.91
CA GLN A 258 -14.05 -8.05 2.22
C GLN A 258 -15.50 -8.35 2.65
N GLY A 259 -16.47 -8.31 1.73
CA GLY A 259 -17.91 -8.40 2.03
C GLY A 259 -18.35 -9.76 2.60
N ASN A 260 -17.67 -10.85 2.28
CA ASN A 260 -18.03 -12.19 2.75
C ASN A 260 -17.73 -12.43 4.25
N GLY A 261 -16.99 -11.55 4.90
CA GLY A 261 -16.64 -11.66 6.33
C GLY A 261 -17.58 -10.91 7.28
N GLU A 262 -18.22 -9.84 6.83
CA GLU A 262 -19.08 -9.00 7.67
C GLU A 262 -20.56 -9.45 7.64
N GLU A 263 -21.09 -9.91 6.50
CA GLU A 263 -22.49 -10.34 6.38
C GLU A 263 -22.82 -11.58 7.24
N LYS A 264 -21.86 -12.47 7.46
CA LYS A 264 -22.06 -13.65 8.33
C LYS A 264 -22.11 -13.32 9.82
N ARG A 265 -21.67 -12.13 10.25
CA ARG A 265 -21.68 -11.70 11.67
C ARG A 265 -22.93 -10.89 12.05
N GLY A 266 -23.64 -10.32 11.08
CA GLY A 266 -24.87 -9.54 11.29
C GLY A 266 -26.16 -10.37 11.39
N ALA A 267 -26.12 -11.67 11.09
CA ALA A 267 -27.31 -12.53 11.02
C ALA A 267 -27.54 -13.36 12.30
N SER A 268 -26.80 -13.11 13.36
CA SER A 268 -26.97 -13.82 14.66
C SER A 268 -27.36 -12.85 15.78
N TRP A 269 -28.53 -12.19 15.62
CA TRP A 269 -29.26 -11.53 16.73
C TRP A 269 -30.68 -12.01 16.72
#